data_967d41147c36c13fbba673d5e8157089
#
_entry.id   967d41147c36c13fbba673d5e8157089
#
_cell.length_a   1.000
_cell.length_b   1.000
_cell.length_c   1.000
_cell.angle_alpha   90.00
_cell.angle_beta   90.00
_cell.angle_gamma   90.00
#
_symmetry.space_group_name_H-M   'P 1'
#
loop_
_entity.id
_entity.type
_entity.pdbx_description
1 polymer ?
#
loop_
_entity_poly.entity_id
_entity_poly.type
_entity_poly.pdbx_seq_one_letter_code
_entity_poly.pdbx_strand_id
1 'polypeptide(L)'
;KPYSYAFAIPNDAPGLRYVAREPLDYDRPRHDHPLASRFEESDCVVVFDDVHVPYERCFAIGDADLCNGFYSQTSSVVHMTHQVVTRTTAKTEYILGLVTLLTEAIGIEQFQHVQEDIAEIITTLEMLGYALTDLSYRASFPIEDLLAREAVRA
;
A
#
# COMPACT_ATOMS: atom_id res chain seq x y z
N LYS A 1 -22.10 -0.75 17.44
CA LYS A 1 -21.50 0.08 18.53
C LYS A 1 -21.67 1.54 18.18
N PRO A 2 -22.00 2.45 19.16
CA PRO A 2 -22.34 3.85 18.86
C PRO A 2 -21.18 4.70 18.31
N TYR A 3 -19.97 4.16 18.25
CA TYR A 3 -18.75 4.86 17.80
C TYR A 3 -18.18 4.28 16.50
N SER A 4 -19.01 3.62 15.69
CA SER A 4 -18.60 3.11 14.37
C SER A 4 -19.10 4.06 13.29
N TYR A 5 -18.18 4.71 12.58
CA TYR A 5 -18.48 5.68 11.54
C TYR A 5 -17.60 5.47 10.32
N ALA A 6 -18.16 5.68 9.15
CA ALA A 6 -17.40 5.80 7.90
C ALA A 6 -17.87 7.07 7.18
N PHE A 7 -16.92 7.92 6.83
CA PHE A 7 -17.20 9.22 6.19
C PHE A 7 -16.01 9.69 5.34
N ALA A 8 -16.23 10.68 4.51
CA ALA A 8 -15.20 11.38 3.77
C ALA A 8 -15.31 12.90 4.01
N ILE A 9 -14.17 13.55 4.25
CA ILE A 9 -14.08 15.00 4.43
C ILE A 9 -12.93 15.56 3.59
N PRO A 10 -12.96 16.84 3.22
CA PRO A 10 -11.81 17.54 2.66
C PRO A 10 -10.64 17.54 3.63
N ASN A 11 -9.41 17.46 3.11
CA ASN A 11 -8.20 17.52 3.94
C ASN A 11 -7.98 18.86 4.63
N ASP A 12 -8.62 19.91 4.16
CA ASP A 12 -8.60 21.27 4.69
C ASP A 12 -9.83 21.60 5.55
N ALA A 13 -10.59 20.58 5.98
CA ALA A 13 -11.76 20.78 6.82
C ALA A 13 -11.40 21.52 8.12
N PRO A 14 -12.17 22.54 8.53
CA PRO A 14 -11.93 23.26 9.77
C PRO A 14 -11.89 22.30 10.97
N GLY A 15 -10.89 22.46 11.84
CA GLY A 15 -10.68 21.59 13.01
C GLY A 15 -9.89 20.30 12.71
N LEU A 16 -9.61 19.97 11.46
CA LEU A 16 -8.77 18.85 11.10
C LEU A 16 -7.30 19.26 11.24
N ARG A 17 -6.51 18.45 11.94
CA ARG A 17 -5.08 18.70 12.16
C ARG A 17 -4.29 17.46 11.84
N TYR A 18 -3.12 17.65 11.24
CA TYR A 18 -2.17 16.60 10.90
C TYR A 18 -0.90 16.80 11.71
N VAL A 19 -0.55 15.80 12.52
CA VAL A 19 0.73 15.74 13.21
C VAL A 19 1.63 14.83 12.41
N ALA A 20 2.43 15.43 11.52
CA ALA A 20 3.34 14.70 10.66
C ALA A 20 4.57 14.21 11.45
N ARG A 21 5.09 13.04 11.06
CA ARG A 21 6.43 12.62 11.51
C ARG A 21 7.52 13.52 10.91
N GLU A 22 8.70 13.40 11.42
CA GLU A 22 9.87 14.05 10.81
C GLU A 22 10.04 13.59 9.35
N PRO A 23 10.35 14.51 8.41
CA PRO A 23 10.66 14.15 7.03
C PRO A 23 11.95 13.32 6.96
N LEU A 24 12.02 12.36 6.04
CA LEU A 24 13.21 11.52 5.88
C LEU A 24 14.36 12.25 5.17
N ASP A 25 14.06 13.29 4.40
CA ASP A 25 15.07 14.01 3.65
C ASP A 25 15.90 14.99 4.50
N TYR A 26 15.32 15.57 5.55
CA TYR A 26 15.96 16.58 6.41
C TYR A 26 16.71 17.68 5.65
N ASP A 27 16.28 17.97 4.43
CA ASP A 27 16.97 18.89 3.52
C ASP A 27 18.44 18.47 3.23
N ARG A 28 18.69 17.16 3.22
CA ARG A 28 20.01 16.56 3.01
C ARG A 28 20.40 16.53 1.54
N PRO A 29 21.71 16.48 1.21
CA PRO A 29 22.17 16.39 -0.17
C PRO A 29 21.60 15.17 -0.88
N ARG A 30 21.16 15.35 -2.14
CA ARG A 30 20.62 14.26 -2.97
C ARG A 30 21.59 13.12 -3.19
N HIS A 31 22.90 13.39 -3.10
CA HIS A 31 23.92 12.35 -3.21
C HIS A 31 23.81 11.33 -2.08
N ASP A 32 23.61 11.80 -0.85
CA ASP A 32 23.54 10.94 0.34
C ASP A 32 22.15 10.34 0.55
N HIS A 33 21.09 11.00 0.07
CA HIS A 33 19.69 10.61 0.22
C HIS A 33 18.94 10.70 -1.10
N PRO A 34 19.32 9.90 -2.13
CA PRO A 34 18.80 10.07 -3.49
C PRO A 34 17.31 9.73 -3.62
N LEU A 35 16.78 8.86 -2.78
CA LEU A 35 15.38 8.46 -2.80
C LEU A 35 14.54 9.32 -1.85
N ALA A 36 14.93 9.43 -0.59
CA ALA A 36 14.18 10.17 0.44
C ALA A 36 14.00 11.65 0.10
N SER A 37 15.01 12.28 -0.54
CA SER A 37 14.92 13.67 -0.96
C SER A 37 14.00 13.92 -2.18
N ARG A 38 13.45 12.87 -2.80
CA ARG A 38 12.64 12.94 -4.02
C ARG A 38 11.27 12.29 -3.90
N PHE A 39 11.12 11.29 -3.05
CA PHE A 39 9.97 10.42 -2.97
C PHE A 39 9.48 10.27 -1.52
N GLU A 40 9.42 11.39 -0.80
CA GLU A 40 8.91 11.43 0.56
C GLU A 40 7.42 11.10 0.59
N GLU A 41 7.04 10.07 1.37
CA GLU A 41 5.66 9.79 1.75
C GLU A 41 5.48 10.20 3.22
N SER A 42 4.68 11.22 3.46
CA SER A 42 4.44 11.71 4.81
C SER A 42 3.38 10.88 5.52
N ASP A 43 3.77 10.23 6.62
CA ASP A 43 2.83 9.65 7.57
C ASP A 43 2.46 10.68 8.63
N CYS A 44 1.21 10.65 9.10
CA CYS A 44 0.75 11.56 10.13
C CYS A 44 -0.30 10.91 11.04
N VAL A 45 -0.42 11.45 12.24
CA VAL A 45 -1.57 11.24 13.11
C VAL A 45 -2.60 12.32 12.77
N VAL A 46 -3.82 11.89 12.49
CA VAL A 46 -4.92 12.80 12.16
C VAL A 46 -5.73 13.07 13.43
N VAL A 47 -5.85 14.35 13.78
CA VAL A 47 -6.60 14.81 14.97
C VAL A 47 -7.83 15.54 14.51
N PHE A 48 -8.98 15.11 15.01
CA PHE A 48 -10.27 15.76 14.79
C PHE A 48 -10.60 16.61 16.03
N ASP A 49 -10.62 17.92 15.86
CA ASP A 49 -10.92 18.89 16.91
C ASP A 49 -12.19 19.67 16.50
N ASP A 50 -13.34 19.15 16.94
CA ASP A 50 -14.67 19.67 16.62
C ASP A 50 -14.94 19.79 15.09
N VAL A 51 -14.53 18.78 14.34
CA VAL A 51 -14.70 18.73 12.88
C VAL A 51 -16.15 18.44 12.54
N HIS A 52 -16.81 19.34 11.81
CA HIS A 52 -18.14 19.09 11.29
C HIS A 52 -18.10 18.21 10.04
N VAL A 53 -18.77 17.05 10.10
CA VAL A 53 -18.94 16.14 8.97
C VAL A 53 -20.38 16.24 8.47
N PRO A 54 -20.63 16.81 7.27
CA PRO A 54 -21.98 16.88 6.71
C PRO A 54 -22.57 15.48 6.51
N TYR A 55 -23.87 15.35 6.73
CA TYR A 55 -24.55 14.06 6.72
C TYR A 55 -24.45 13.35 5.36
N GLU A 56 -24.45 14.11 4.28
CA GLU A 56 -24.28 13.61 2.90
C GLU A 56 -22.87 13.01 2.62
N ARG A 57 -21.92 13.24 3.51
CA ARG A 57 -20.57 12.66 3.46
C ARG A 57 -20.37 11.46 4.39
N CYS A 58 -21.42 11.05 5.09
CA CYS A 58 -21.39 9.89 5.99
C CYS A 58 -21.91 8.67 5.25
N PHE A 59 -21.09 7.62 5.19
CA PHE A 59 -21.44 6.33 4.56
C PHE A 59 -22.03 5.34 5.56
N ALA A 60 -21.58 5.40 6.82
CA ALA A 60 -22.13 4.60 7.92
C ALA A 60 -22.08 5.41 9.24
N ILE A 61 -23.17 5.32 10.03
CA ILE A 61 -23.30 6.01 11.32
C ILE A 61 -23.83 5.03 12.35
N GLY A 62 -22.98 4.69 13.34
CA GLY A 62 -23.36 3.84 14.47
C GLY A 62 -23.58 2.35 14.13
N ASP A 63 -23.34 1.96 12.88
CA ASP A 63 -23.49 0.60 12.39
C ASP A 63 -22.13 -0.09 12.31
N ALA A 64 -21.85 -0.97 13.27
CA ALA A 64 -20.60 -1.68 13.35
C ALA A 64 -20.47 -2.79 12.30
N ASP A 65 -21.59 -3.42 11.93
CA ASP A 65 -21.57 -4.54 10.98
C ASP A 65 -21.31 -4.03 9.57
N LEU A 66 -21.93 -2.89 9.21
CA LEU A 66 -21.66 -2.20 7.96
C LEU A 66 -20.19 -1.73 7.88
N CYS A 67 -19.68 -1.14 8.97
CA CYS A 67 -18.26 -0.71 9.02
C CYS A 67 -17.29 -1.88 8.92
N ASN A 68 -17.57 -3.01 9.56
CA ASN A 68 -16.74 -4.22 9.50
C ASN A 68 -16.81 -4.88 8.11
N GLY A 69 -17.96 -4.82 7.45
CA GLY A 69 -18.17 -5.36 6.11
C GLY A 69 -17.57 -4.53 4.98
N PHE A 70 -17.14 -3.30 5.27
CA PHE A 70 -16.71 -2.35 4.24
C PHE A 70 -15.66 -2.92 3.28
N TYR A 71 -14.61 -3.52 3.80
CA TYR A 71 -13.52 -4.09 2.99
C TYR A 71 -13.93 -5.35 2.22
N SER A 72 -14.74 -6.23 2.83
CA SER A 72 -15.14 -7.50 2.24
C SER A 72 -16.30 -7.36 1.25
N GLN A 73 -17.19 -6.39 1.46
CA GLN A 73 -18.37 -6.16 0.63
C GLN A 73 -18.15 -5.15 -0.51
N THR A 74 -17.01 -4.50 -0.52
CA THR A 74 -16.57 -3.65 -1.63
C THR A 74 -15.30 -4.23 -2.23
N SER A 75 -14.93 -3.89 -3.44
CA SER A 75 -13.65 -4.32 -4.03
C SER A 75 -12.41 -3.62 -3.42
N SER A 76 -12.55 -2.96 -2.27
CA SER A 76 -11.46 -2.22 -1.61
C SER A 76 -10.23 -3.08 -1.37
N VAL A 77 -10.41 -4.33 -0.91
CA VAL A 77 -9.29 -5.26 -0.67
C VAL A 77 -8.50 -5.52 -1.95
N VAL A 78 -9.18 -5.73 -3.08
CA VAL A 78 -8.53 -6.00 -4.37
C VAL A 78 -7.68 -4.80 -4.79
N HIS A 79 -8.24 -3.59 -4.73
CA HIS A 79 -7.54 -2.36 -5.12
C HIS A 79 -6.38 -2.03 -4.17
N MET A 80 -6.58 -2.18 -2.86
CA MET A 80 -5.51 -1.97 -1.87
C MET A 80 -4.38 -2.97 -2.04
N THR A 81 -4.71 -4.26 -2.24
CA THR A 81 -3.71 -5.31 -2.45
C THR A 81 -2.97 -5.09 -3.77
N HIS A 82 -3.65 -4.68 -4.84
CA HIS A 82 -3.02 -4.32 -6.11
C HIS A 82 -1.95 -3.22 -5.91
N GLN A 83 -2.29 -2.15 -5.20
CA GLN A 83 -1.35 -1.06 -4.89
C GLN A 83 -0.15 -1.56 -4.06
N VAL A 84 -0.41 -2.38 -3.03
CA VAL A 84 0.66 -2.94 -2.17
C VAL A 84 1.59 -3.86 -2.97
N VAL A 85 1.05 -4.76 -3.79
CA VAL A 85 1.86 -5.68 -4.60
C VAL A 85 2.66 -4.92 -5.65
N THR A 86 2.07 -3.93 -6.33
CA THR A 86 2.80 -3.07 -7.27
C THR A 86 4.01 -2.41 -6.63
N ARG A 87 3.82 -1.79 -5.47
CA ARG A 87 4.90 -1.15 -4.71
C ARG A 87 5.96 -2.17 -4.27
N THR A 88 5.53 -3.34 -3.78
CA THR A 88 6.45 -4.38 -3.29
C THR A 88 7.26 -4.95 -4.46
N THR A 89 6.66 -5.18 -5.62
CA THR A 89 7.36 -5.61 -6.83
C THR A 89 8.48 -4.63 -7.20
N ALA A 90 8.17 -3.36 -7.33
CA ALA A 90 9.16 -2.32 -7.65
C ALA A 90 10.30 -2.24 -6.60
N LYS A 91 9.99 -2.39 -5.32
CA LYS A 91 11.00 -2.44 -4.26
C LYS A 91 11.88 -3.68 -4.35
N THR A 92 11.29 -4.84 -4.64
CA THR A 92 12.05 -6.10 -4.78
C THR A 92 12.96 -6.06 -6.01
N GLU A 93 12.51 -5.51 -7.14
CA GLU A 93 13.36 -5.28 -8.32
C GLU A 93 14.56 -4.38 -7.98
N TYR A 94 14.31 -3.28 -7.26
CA TYR A 94 15.37 -2.38 -6.82
C TYR A 94 16.39 -3.08 -5.90
N ILE A 95 15.91 -3.87 -4.92
CA ILE A 95 16.76 -4.63 -4.00
C ILE A 95 17.58 -5.66 -4.76
N LEU A 96 16.98 -6.39 -5.70
CA LEU A 96 17.69 -7.37 -6.55
C LEU A 96 18.83 -6.69 -7.32
N GLY A 97 18.57 -5.54 -7.96
CA GLY A 97 19.59 -4.78 -8.65
C GLY A 97 20.72 -4.30 -7.73
N LEU A 98 20.37 -3.81 -6.54
CA LEU A 98 21.36 -3.35 -5.55
C LEU A 98 22.24 -4.50 -5.02
N VAL A 99 21.64 -5.64 -4.67
CA VAL A 99 22.38 -6.81 -4.17
C VAL A 99 23.32 -7.35 -5.26
N THR A 100 22.85 -7.44 -6.51
CA THR A 100 23.68 -7.87 -7.64
C THR A 100 24.90 -6.96 -7.81
N LEU A 101 24.70 -5.63 -7.83
CA LEU A 101 25.80 -4.67 -7.94
C LEU A 101 26.80 -4.76 -6.77
N LEU A 102 26.31 -4.97 -5.56
CA LEU A 102 27.17 -5.08 -4.38
C LEU A 102 27.99 -6.38 -4.41
N THR A 103 27.38 -7.52 -4.75
CA THR A 103 28.06 -8.81 -4.80
C THR A 103 29.14 -8.83 -5.89
N GLU A 104 28.86 -8.25 -7.06
CA GLU A 104 29.83 -8.07 -8.14
C GLU A 104 30.98 -7.16 -7.73
N ALA A 105 30.67 -6.00 -7.07
CA ALA A 105 31.68 -5.02 -6.66
C ALA A 105 32.69 -5.57 -5.64
N ILE A 106 32.27 -6.52 -4.80
CA ILE A 106 33.15 -7.16 -3.80
C ILE A 106 33.66 -8.57 -4.23
N GLY A 107 33.20 -9.06 -5.39
CA GLY A 107 33.68 -10.31 -6.00
C GLY A 107 33.23 -11.57 -5.26
N ILE A 108 32.02 -11.59 -4.70
CA ILE A 108 31.48 -12.75 -3.95
C ILE A 108 30.33 -13.46 -4.68
N GLU A 109 30.01 -13.07 -5.88
CA GLU A 109 28.88 -13.59 -6.68
C GLU A 109 29.01 -15.08 -7.00
N GLN A 110 30.21 -15.64 -6.91
CA GLN A 110 30.49 -17.05 -7.18
C GLN A 110 30.21 -18.00 -6.00
N PHE A 111 30.01 -17.45 -4.79
CA PHE A 111 29.75 -18.28 -3.61
C PHE A 111 28.32 -18.81 -3.61
N GLN A 112 28.17 -20.12 -3.35
CA GLN A 112 26.89 -20.80 -3.42
C GLN A 112 25.82 -20.15 -2.52
N HIS A 113 26.14 -19.80 -1.27
CA HIS A 113 25.19 -19.18 -0.35
C HIS A 113 24.72 -17.80 -0.84
N VAL A 114 25.58 -17.03 -1.51
CA VAL A 114 25.20 -15.74 -2.12
C VAL A 114 24.24 -15.96 -3.28
N GLN A 115 24.49 -16.97 -4.09
CA GLN A 115 23.59 -17.33 -5.20
C GLN A 115 22.23 -17.84 -4.69
N GLU A 116 22.21 -18.58 -3.59
CA GLU A 116 20.98 -19.05 -2.94
C GLU A 116 20.15 -17.86 -2.42
N ASP A 117 20.77 -16.89 -1.76
CA ASP A 117 20.11 -15.67 -1.28
C ASP A 117 19.54 -14.83 -2.44
N ILE A 118 20.30 -14.66 -3.52
CA ILE A 118 19.83 -13.97 -4.73
C ILE A 118 18.66 -14.73 -5.39
N ALA A 119 18.73 -16.05 -5.45
CA ALA A 119 17.67 -16.88 -6.01
C ALA A 119 16.37 -16.78 -5.21
N GLU A 120 16.43 -16.61 -3.89
CA GLU A 120 15.26 -16.35 -3.05
C GLU A 120 14.59 -15.02 -3.41
N ILE A 121 15.37 -13.96 -3.62
CA ILE A 121 14.85 -12.66 -4.06
C ILE A 121 14.19 -12.78 -5.43
N ILE A 122 14.81 -13.47 -6.39
CA ILE A 122 14.26 -13.70 -7.73
C ILE A 122 12.95 -14.47 -7.64
N THR A 123 12.92 -15.55 -6.86
CA THR A 123 11.70 -16.35 -6.67
C THR A 123 10.56 -15.52 -6.09
N THR A 124 10.87 -14.68 -5.10
CA THR A 124 9.90 -13.76 -4.50
C THR A 124 9.37 -12.78 -5.54
N LEU A 125 10.24 -12.21 -6.37
CA LEU A 125 9.88 -11.28 -7.44
C LEU A 125 8.94 -11.91 -8.46
N GLU A 126 9.23 -13.14 -8.91
CA GLU A 126 8.36 -13.88 -9.81
C GLU A 126 6.98 -14.16 -9.21
N MET A 127 6.93 -14.56 -7.94
CA MET A 127 5.65 -14.76 -7.23
C MET A 127 4.83 -13.46 -7.14
N LEU A 128 5.47 -12.33 -6.88
CA LEU A 128 4.82 -11.02 -6.88
C LEU A 128 4.29 -10.65 -8.28
N GLY A 129 5.02 -10.96 -9.33
CA GLY A 129 4.58 -10.75 -10.71
C GLY A 129 3.31 -11.53 -11.06
N TYR A 130 3.20 -12.78 -10.65
CA TYR A 130 1.97 -13.57 -10.80
C TYR A 130 0.81 -13.00 -10.00
N ALA A 131 1.05 -12.62 -8.74
CA ALA A 131 0.03 -11.99 -7.89
C ALA A 131 -0.46 -10.67 -8.49
N LEU A 132 0.43 -9.83 -9.01
CA LEU A 132 0.09 -8.57 -9.66
C LEU A 132 -0.79 -8.79 -10.89
N THR A 133 -0.50 -9.82 -11.69
CA THR A 133 -1.30 -10.18 -12.87
C THR A 133 -2.73 -10.57 -12.49
N ASP A 134 -2.91 -11.43 -11.48
CA ASP A 134 -4.23 -11.84 -10.98
C ASP A 134 -5.01 -10.65 -10.40
N LEU A 135 -4.36 -9.82 -9.60
CA LEU A 135 -4.97 -8.64 -9.01
C LEU A 135 -5.36 -7.58 -10.06
N SER A 136 -4.53 -7.38 -11.07
CA SER A 136 -4.83 -6.48 -12.20
C SER A 136 -6.06 -6.96 -12.96
N TYR A 137 -6.16 -8.26 -13.19
CA TYR A 137 -7.33 -8.87 -13.80
C TYR A 137 -8.59 -8.65 -12.95
N ARG A 138 -8.54 -8.93 -11.65
CA ARG A 138 -9.67 -8.73 -10.72
C ARG A 138 -10.10 -7.27 -10.63
N ALA A 139 -9.14 -6.34 -10.53
CA ALA A 139 -9.41 -4.91 -10.46
C ALA A 139 -10.03 -4.33 -11.74
N SER A 140 -9.96 -5.03 -12.87
CA SER A 140 -10.55 -4.59 -14.13
C SER A 140 -12.05 -4.88 -14.26
N PHE A 141 -12.64 -5.68 -13.33
CA PHE A 141 -14.06 -6.03 -13.36
C PHE A 141 -14.90 -5.06 -12.52
N PRO A 142 -16.14 -4.76 -12.98
CA PRO A 142 -17.13 -4.10 -12.14
C PRO A 142 -17.40 -4.90 -10.86
N ILE A 143 -17.73 -4.19 -9.77
CA ILE A 143 -18.00 -4.80 -8.46
C ILE A 143 -19.07 -5.87 -8.53
N GLU A 144 -20.14 -5.62 -9.32
CA GLU A 144 -21.27 -6.55 -9.49
C GLU A 144 -20.82 -7.88 -10.10
N ASP A 145 -19.89 -7.86 -11.06
CA ASP A 145 -19.35 -9.07 -11.69
C ASP A 145 -18.48 -9.87 -10.75
N LEU A 146 -17.72 -9.21 -9.87
CA LEU A 146 -16.90 -9.86 -8.85
C LEU A 146 -17.76 -10.57 -7.80
N LEU A 147 -18.78 -9.89 -7.30
CA LEU A 147 -19.73 -10.46 -6.32
C LEU A 147 -20.50 -11.65 -6.90
N ALA A 148 -20.93 -11.58 -8.16
CA ALA A 148 -21.61 -12.68 -8.85
C ALA A 148 -20.70 -13.92 -8.97
N ARG A 149 -19.42 -13.74 -9.26
CA ARG A 149 -18.44 -14.85 -9.36
C ARG A 149 -18.11 -15.50 -8.03
N GLU A 150 -18.05 -14.73 -6.95
CA GLU A 150 -17.84 -15.27 -5.59
C GLU A 150 -19.06 -16.05 -5.11
N ALA A 151 -20.27 -15.59 -5.39
CA ALA A 151 -21.51 -16.30 -5.07
C ALA A 151 -21.64 -17.67 -5.78
N VAL A 152 -21.00 -17.86 -6.93
CA VAL A 152 -20.98 -19.16 -7.65
C VAL A 152 -19.94 -20.13 -7.06
N ARG A 153 -18.96 -19.64 -6.28
CA ARG A 153 -17.90 -20.45 -5.65
C ARG A 153 -18.23 -20.91 -4.22
N ALA A 154 -19.26 -20.32 -3.60
CA ALA A 154 -19.75 -20.66 -2.25
C ALA A 154 -20.81 -21.73 -2.30
#